data_fb3bee8a0227fd7c739933d0c0c5cfad
#
_entry.id   fb3bee8a0227fd7c739933d0c0c5cfad
#
_cell.length_a   1.000
_cell.length_b   1.000
_cell.length_c   1.000
_cell.angle_alpha   90.00
_cell.angle_beta   90.00
_cell.angle_gamma   90.00
#
_symmetry.space_group_name_H-M   'P 1'
#
loop_
_entity.id
_entity.type
_entity.pdbx_description
1 polymer ?
#
loop_
_entity_poly.entity_id
_entity_poly.type
_entity_poly.pdbx_seq_one_letter_code
_entity_poly.pdbx_strand_id
1 'polypeptide(L)'
;MTKSFQIFDGKIRSLKQHLQLIDLSLTLACKCCNKEKDNGKNIATTLHAVSGTHLQLNIPNKTTDIKRTFAYSRRKLNEQAIIELYRLFSDYISNIVSELFKNNPYQL
;
A
#
# COMPACT_ATOMS: atom_id res chain seq x y z
N MET A 1 2.93 19.05 22.65
CA MET A 1 3.21 17.96 21.69
C MET A 1 4.48 18.29 20.91
N THR A 2 5.44 17.38 20.83
CA THR A 2 6.70 17.63 20.15
C THR A 2 6.53 17.68 18.63
N LYS A 3 7.42 18.40 17.98
CA LYS A 3 7.44 18.47 16.51
C LYS A 3 7.65 17.08 15.90
N SER A 4 8.53 16.28 16.51
CA SER A 4 8.79 14.91 16.05
C SER A 4 7.53 14.04 16.09
N PHE A 5 6.72 14.18 17.15
CA PHE A 5 5.46 13.45 17.26
C PHE A 5 4.47 13.90 16.18
N GLN A 6 4.37 15.20 15.92
CA GLN A 6 3.46 15.72 14.90
C GLN A 6 3.82 15.20 13.50
N ILE A 7 5.12 15.14 13.19
CA ILE A 7 5.60 14.60 11.92
C ILE A 7 5.28 13.11 11.82
N PHE A 8 5.56 12.36 12.88
CA PHE A 8 5.28 10.93 12.94
C PHE A 8 3.78 10.65 12.77
N ASP A 9 2.94 11.35 13.53
CA ASP A 9 1.48 11.20 13.47
C ASP A 9 0.95 11.49 12.07
N GLY A 10 1.44 12.56 11.43
CA GLY A 10 1.05 12.92 10.07
C GLY A 10 1.41 11.83 9.06
N LYS A 11 2.61 11.26 9.17
CA LYS A 11 3.07 10.19 8.28
C LYS A 11 2.27 8.91 8.49
N ILE A 12 1.93 8.58 9.73
CA ILE A 12 1.10 7.40 10.05
C ILE A 12 -0.30 7.56 9.44
N ARG A 13 -0.90 8.73 9.57
CA ARG A 13 -2.21 9.00 8.97
C ARG A 13 -2.17 8.88 7.45
N SER A 14 -1.13 9.42 6.82
CA SER A 14 -0.95 9.33 5.37
C SER A 14 -0.78 7.89 4.91
N LEU A 15 0.02 7.11 5.65
CA LEU A 15 0.21 5.70 5.36
C LEU A 15 -1.12 4.94 5.46
N LYS A 16 -1.89 5.19 6.52
CA LYS A 16 -3.19 4.56 6.72
C LYS A 16 -4.15 4.86 5.56
N GLN A 17 -4.23 6.13 5.16
CA GLN A 17 -5.08 6.53 4.02
C GLN A 17 -4.65 5.86 2.73
N HIS A 18 -3.35 5.79 2.50
CA HIS A 18 -2.78 5.15 1.32
C HIS A 18 -3.13 3.65 1.28
N LEU A 19 -2.98 2.96 2.40
CA LEU A 19 -3.32 1.54 2.50
C LEU A 19 -4.81 1.29 2.28
N GLN A 20 -5.67 2.14 2.83
CA GLN A 20 -7.11 2.04 2.64
C GLN A 20 -7.49 2.22 1.17
N LEU A 21 -6.88 3.19 0.50
CA LEU A 21 -7.13 3.45 -0.91
C LEU A 21 -6.69 2.27 -1.79
N ILE A 22 -5.51 1.71 -1.52
CA ILE A 22 -5.02 0.57 -2.28
C ILE A 22 -5.90 -0.67 -2.02
N ASP A 23 -6.30 -0.92 -0.77
CA ASP A 23 -7.17 -2.04 -0.45
C ASP A 23 -8.50 -1.93 -1.18
N LEU A 24 -9.11 -0.74 -1.19
CA LEU A 24 -10.33 -0.49 -1.94
C LEU A 24 -10.11 -0.72 -3.44
N SER A 25 -9.03 -0.22 -4.00
CA SER A 25 -8.70 -0.37 -5.41
C SER A 25 -8.52 -1.83 -5.80
N LEU A 26 -7.83 -2.63 -4.97
CA LEU A 26 -7.66 -4.06 -5.21
C LEU A 26 -9.00 -4.80 -5.17
N THR A 27 -9.86 -4.45 -4.21
CA THR A 27 -11.18 -5.05 -4.07
C THR A 27 -12.03 -4.77 -5.30
N LEU A 28 -12.06 -3.51 -5.76
CA LEU A 28 -12.81 -3.13 -6.94
C LEU A 28 -12.26 -3.77 -8.22
N ALA A 29 -10.93 -3.82 -8.34
CA ALA A 29 -10.28 -4.44 -9.49
C ALA A 29 -10.59 -5.93 -9.55
N CYS A 30 -10.57 -6.62 -8.42
CA CYS A 30 -10.88 -8.04 -8.35
C CYS A 30 -12.34 -8.31 -8.78
N LYS A 31 -13.27 -7.50 -8.28
CA LYS A 31 -14.70 -7.61 -8.66
C LYS A 31 -14.89 -7.33 -10.14
N CYS A 32 -14.21 -6.33 -10.68
CA CYS A 32 -14.27 -5.97 -12.08
C CYS A 32 -13.76 -7.13 -12.97
N CYS A 33 -12.61 -7.72 -12.61
CA CYS A 33 -12.05 -8.85 -13.33
C CYS A 33 -12.99 -10.04 -13.35
N ASN A 34 -13.61 -10.35 -12.22
CA ASN A 34 -14.56 -11.46 -12.14
C ASN A 34 -15.80 -11.20 -12.98
N LYS A 35 -16.33 -9.97 -12.96
CA LYS A 35 -17.49 -9.58 -13.75
C LYS A 35 -17.20 -9.69 -15.26
N GLU A 36 -16.05 -9.17 -15.70
CA GLU A 36 -15.67 -9.21 -17.12
C GLU A 36 -15.46 -10.65 -17.59
N LYS A 37 -14.90 -11.51 -16.75
CA LYS A 37 -14.75 -12.93 -17.05
C LYS A 37 -16.12 -13.60 -17.25
N ASP A 38 -17.09 -13.29 -16.36
CA ASP A 38 -18.44 -13.84 -16.45
C ASP A 38 -19.13 -13.40 -17.73
N ASN A 39 -18.77 -12.23 -18.25
CA ASN A 39 -19.26 -11.71 -19.53
C ASN A 39 -18.48 -12.24 -20.74
N GLY A 40 -17.52 -13.14 -20.54
CA GLY A 40 -16.72 -13.74 -21.60
C GLY A 40 -15.66 -12.83 -22.20
N LYS A 41 -15.35 -11.71 -21.56
CA LYS A 41 -14.35 -10.76 -22.04
C LYS A 41 -12.96 -11.16 -21.58
N ASN A 42 -11.95 -10.80 -22.39
CA ASN A 42 -10.55 -10.97 -22.01
C ASN A 42 -10.17 -9.90 -20.99
N ILE A 43 -9.79 -10.32 -19.78
CA ILE A 43 -9.46 -9.44 -18.67
C ILE A 43 -8.29 -8.52 -19.01
N ALA A 44 -7.24 -9.07 -19.64
CA ALA A 44 -6.07 -8.27 -20.01
C ALA A 44 -6.45 -7.14 -20.98
N THR A 45 -7.29 -7.45 -21.99
CA THR A 45 -7.77 -6.45 -22.94
C THR A 45 -8.58 -5.36 -22.23
N THR A 46 -9.46 -5.75 -21.31
CA THR A 46 -10.27 -4.80 -20.53
C THR A 46 -9.39 -3.88 -19.70
N LEU A 47 -8.39 -4.43 -19.03
CA LEU A 47 -7.47 -3.62 -18.22
C LEU A 47 -6.64 -2.67 -19.08
N HIS A 48 -6.21 -3.09 -20.27
CA HIS A 48 -5.53 -2.21 -21.22
C HIS A 48 -6.43 -1.04 -21.66
N ALA A 49 -7.69 -1.33 -21.94
CA ALA A 49 -8.66 -0.30 -22.34
C ALA A 49 -8.87 0.74 -21.22
N VAL A 50 -8.93 0.29 -19.96
CA VAL A 50 -9.15 1.17 -18.80
C VAL A 50 -7.90 1.96 -18.47
N SER A 51 -6.73 1.33 -18.47
CA SER A 51 -5.48 1.96 -18.06
C SER A 51 -4.83 2.82 -19.13
N GLY A 52 -5.19 2.60 -20.40
CA GLY A 52 -4.56 3.27 -21.54
C GLY A 52 -3.10 2.88 -21.76
N THR A 53 -2.60 1.85 -21.08
CA THR A 53 -1.21 1.40 -21.18
C THR A 53 -1.14 0.06 -21.89
N HIS A 54 -0.07 -0.15 -22.65
CA HIS A 54 0.19 -1.41 -23.35
C HIS A 54 1.05 -2.37 -22.51
N LEU A 55 0.93 -2.31 -21.19
CA LEU A 55 1.62 -3.24 -20.30
C LEU A 55 1.05 -4.64 -20.49
N GLN A 56 1.95 -5.61 -20.67
CA GLN A 56 1.55 -7.01 -20.67
C GLN A 56 1.25 -7.43 -19.25
N LEU A 57 -0.03 -7.54 -18.94
CA LEU A 57 -0.48 -8.00 -17.63
C LEU A 57 -0.81 -9.48 -17.72
N ASN A 58 -0.02 -10.29 -17.02
CA ASN A 58 -0.29 -11.72 -16.88
C ASN A 58 -1.34 -11.94 -15.80
N ILE A 59 -2.60 -11.65 -16.15
CA ILE A 59 -3.72 -11.88 -15.24
C ILE A 59 -4.41 -13.17 -15.70
N PRO A 60 -4.53 -14.17 -14.79
CA PRO A 60 -5.18 -15.42 -15.14
C PRO A 60 -6.67 -15.23 -15.40
N ASN A 61 -7.24 -16.07 -16.26
CA ASN A 61 -8.66 -16.00 -16.63
C ASN A 61 -9.57 -16.81 -15.71
N LYS A 62 -9.02 -17.71 -14.88
CA LYS A 62 -9.83 -18.51 -13.96
C LYS A 62 -10.14 -17.71 -12.70
N THR A 63 -11.39 -17.78 -12.24
CA THR A 63 -11.84 -17.06 -11.04
C THR A 63 -11.00 -17.37 -9.81
N THR A 64 -10.63 -18.65 -9.61
CA THR A 64 -9.80 -19.06 -8.48
C THR A 64 -8.40 -18.45 -8.58
N ASP A 65 -7.84 -18.38 -9.80
CA ASP A 65 -6.50 -17.81 -10.03
C ASP A 65 -6.51 -16.29 -9.89
N ILE A 66 -7.58 -15.63 -10.29
CA ILE A 66 -7.77 -14.20 -10.10
C ILE A 66 -7.76 -13.88 -8.61
N LYS A 67 -8.57 -14.58 -7.83
CA LYS A 67 -8.64 -14.39 -6.37
C LYS A 67 -7.28 -14.64 -5.71
N ARG A 68 -6.57 -15.68 -6.15
CA ARG A 68 -5.24 -16.00 -5.61
C ARG A 68 -4.23 -14.90 -5.92
N THR A 69 -4.25 -14.37 -7.14
CA THR A 69 -3.36 -13.29 -7.56
C THR A 69 -3.60 -12.02 -6.75
N PHE A 70 -4.85 -11.64 -6.56
CA PHE A 70 -5.18 -10.45 -5.75
C PHE A 70 -4.87 -10.68 -4.27
N ALA A 71 -5.10 -11.89 -3.75
CA ALA A 71 -4.74 -12.21 -2.37
C ALA A 71 -3.21 -12.14 -2.14
N TYR A 72 -2.43 -12.60 -3.12
CA TYR A 72 -0.97 -12.49 -3.06
C TYR A 72 -0.53 -11.04 -3.06
N SER A 73 -1.10 -10.21 -3.95
CA SER A 73 -0.78 -8.79 -4.02
C SER A 73 -1.12 -8.07 -2.71
N ARG A 74 -2.27 -8.40 -2.11
CA ARG A 74 -2.67 -7.83 -0.83
C ARG A 74 -1.71 -8.21 0.29
N ARG A 75 -1.26 -9.46 0.31
CA ARG A 75 -0.27 -9.93 1.28
C ARG A 75 1.05 -9.20 1.14
N LYS A 76 1.54 -9.03 -0.09
CA LYS A 76 2.76 -8.27 -0.37
C LYS A 76 2.64 -6.82 0.06
N LEU A 77 1.49 -6.21 -0.18
CA LEU A 77 1.20 -4.85 0.26
C LEU A 77 1.27 -4.75 1.79
N ASN A 78 0.66 -5.71 2.50
CA ASN A 78 0.69 -5.74 3.96
C ASN A 78 2.12 -5.90 4.50
N GLU A 79 2.91 -6.75 3.88
CA GLU A 79 4.33 -6.91 4.25
C GLU A 79 5.10 -5.60 4.07
N GLN A 80 4.91 -4.91 2.96
CA GLN A 80 5.53 -3.62 2.68
C GLN A 80 5.05 -2.55 3.67
N ALA A 81 3.78 -2.59 4.06
CA ALA A 81 3.22 -1.67 5.04
C ALA A 81 3.88 -1.84 6.41
N ILE A 82 4.15 -3.08 6.83
CA ILE A 82 4.83 -3.36 8.09
C ILE A 82 6.26 -2.81 8.06
N ILE A 83 6.97 -3.00 6.96
CA ILE A 83 8.33 -2.48 6.77
C ILE A 83 8.31 -0.95 6.84
N GLU A 84 7.38 -0.31 6.17
CA GLU A 84 7.24 1.14 6.17
C GLU A 84 6.91 1.67 7.56
N LEU A 85 6.01 1.01 8.28
CA LEU A 85 5.66 1.37 9.63
C LEU A 85 6.89 1.29 10.55
N TYR A 86 7.68 0.23 10.43
CA TYR A 86 8.92 0.08 11.19
C TYR A 86 9.89 1.23 10.89
N ARG A 87 10.05 1.59 9.62
CA ARG A 87 10.90 2.70 9.20
C ARG A 87 10.44 4.02 9.81
N LEU A 88 9.15 4.31 9.76
CA LEU A 88 8.58 5.53 10.33
C LEU A 88 8.80 5.59 11.84
N PHE A 89 8.63 4.47 12.53
CA PHE A 89 8.87 4.40 13.97
C PHE A 89 10.35 4.62 14.31
N SER A 90 11.25 4.00 13.54
CA SER A 90 12.69 4.18 13.73
C SER A 90 13.10 5.65 13.52
N ASP A 91 12.56 6.29 12.48
CA ASP A 91 12.80 7.71 12.22
C ASP A 91 12.29 8.58 13.36
N TYR A 92 11.10 8.24 13.90
CA TYR A 92 10.52 8.95 15.03
C TYR A 92 11.42 8.89 16.27
N ILE A 93 11.91 7.69 16.60
CA ILE A 93 12.83 7.51 17.72
C ILE A 93 14.12 8.29 17.51
N SER A 94 14.70 8.24 16.31
CA SER A 94 15.91 9.00 15.98
C SER A 94 15.68 10.50 16.13
N ASN A 95 14.52 10.99 15.69
CA ASN A 95 14.19 12.41 15.79
C ASN A 95 14.00 12.84 17.24
N ILE A 96 13.39 12.01 18.09
CA ILE A 96 13.25 12.29 19.52
C ILE A 96 14.62 12.37 20.18
N VAL A 97 15.50 11.40 19.91
CA VAL A 97 16.84 11.39 20.47
C VAL A 97 17.61 12.65 20.04
N SER A 98 17.51 13.04 18.78
CA SER A 98 18.14 14.25 18.27
C SER A 98 17.60 15.51 18.94
N GLU A 99 16.29 15.60 19.17
CA GLU A 99 15.69 16.73 19.89
C GLU A 99 16.19 16.82 21.32
N LEU A 100 16.23 15.68 22.04
CA LEU A 100 16.72 15.62 23.39
C LEU A 100 18.19 16.01 23.46
N PHE A 101 19.00 15.53 22.54
CA PHE A 101 20.42 15.86 22.47
C PHE A 101 20.65 17.34 22.19
N LYS A 102 19.86 17.91 21.31
CA LYS A 102 19.94 19.33 20.96
C LYS A 102 19.57 20.23 22.13
N ASN A 103 18.54 19.84 22.90
CA ASN A 103 18.04 20.63 24.01
C ASN A 103 18.85 20.42 25.30
N ASN A 104 19.42 19.22 25.50
CA ASN A 104 20.18 18.86 26.70
C ASN A 104 21.43 18.05 26.33
N PRO A 105 22.42 18.69 25.67
CA PRO A 105 23.56 17.94 25.12
C PRO A 105 24.46 17.29 26.20
N TYR A 106 24.38 17.74 27.46
CA TYR A 106 25.21 17.23 28.54
C TYR A 106 24.55 16.11 29.35
N GLN A 107 23.31 15.74 29.05
CA GLN A 107 22.58 14.69 29.77
C GLN A 107 22.63 13.33 29.07
N LEU A 108 23.21 13.31 27.90
CA LEU A 108 23.44 12.09 27.16
C LEU A 108 24.91 11.74 27.13
#